data_56a1e77cfe2862d1df600a101976c6df
#
_entry.id   56a1e77cfe2862d1df600a101976c6df
#
_cell.length_a   1.000
_cell.length_b   1.000
_cell.length_c   1.000
_cell.angle_alpha   90.00
_cell.angle_beta   90.00
_cell.angle_gamma   90.00
#
_symmetry.space_group_name_H-M   'P 1'
#
loop_
_entity.id
_entity.type
_entity.pdbx_description
1 polymer ?
#
loop_
_entity_poly.entity_id
_entity_poly.type
_entity_poly.pdbx_seq_one_letter_code
_entity_poly.pdbx_strand_id
1 'polypeptide(L)'
;KSVRSLATVRWIQRGFRNAVGTKPTGTTMRNLMGQVDGTVNPAAGSTDFDRQVWNPGAPAWLAGGTSLVLRRIRMELDTWDELDRPARELAVGRDLAAGAPLTGSREHDDPDFAATDVHGIPVIPPESHVARARPRNANEQFLRRGYNYDDPDGAGLLFAAYQADVDAQF
;
A
#
# COMPACT_ATOMS: atom_id res chain seq x y z
N LYS A 1 5.83 -3.28 31.79
CA LYS A 1 5.25 -3.61 33.12
C LYS A 1 4.32 -2.50 33.64
N SER A 2 4.57 -1.23 33.32
CA SER A 2 3.86 -0.06 33.87
C SER A 2 2.40 0.13 33.41
N VAL A 3 1.95 -0.53 32.35
CA VAL A 3 0.58 -0.37 31.83
C VAL A 3 -0.36 -1.54 32.16
N ARG A 4 0.12 -2.59 32.85
CA ARG A 4 -0.70 -3.80 33.10
C ARG A 4 -1.95 -3.56 33.95
N SER A 5 -1.95 -2.54 34.77
CA SER A 5 -3.13 -2.14 35.56
C SER A 5 -4.14 -1.28 34.76
N LEU A 6 -3.74 -0.77 33.61
CA LEU A 6 -4.50 0.18 32.81
C LEU A 6 -5.00 -0.42 31.50
N ALA A 7 -4.33 -1.46 30.99
CA ALA A 7 -4.64 -2.07 29.70
C ALA A 7 -4.37 -3.58 29.69
N THR A 8 -5.19 -4.30 28.92
CA THR A 8 -5.04 -5.73 28.67
C THR A 8 -4.80 -5.96 27.17
N VAL A 9 -3.79 -6.79 26.86
CA VAL A 9 -3.55 -7.20 25.47
C VAL A 9 -4.69 -8.12 25.01
N ARG A 10 -5.43 -7.72 24.00
CA ARG A 10 -6.54 -8.49 23.45
C ARG A 10 -6.08 -9.47 22.37
N TRP A 11 -5.15 -9.06 21.55
CA TRP A 11 -4.53 -9.88 20.50
C TRP A 11 -3.19 -9.27 20.07
N ILE A 12 -2.37 -10.05 19.42
CA ILE A 12 -1.09 -9.63 18.84
C ILE A 12 -1.02 -10.21 17.44
N GLN A 13 -0.72 -9.36 16.46
CA GLN A 13 -0.36 -9.78 15.11
C GLN A 13 1.08 -9.39 14.85
N ARG A 14 1.90 -10.36 14.45
CA ARG A 14 3.29 -10.12 14.04
C ARG A 14 3.35 -9.91 12.54
N GLY A 15 4.21 -9.01 12.10
CA GLY A 15 4.52 -8.77 10.71
C GLY A 15 5.98 -8.45 10.54
N PHE A 16 6.47 -8.54 9.30
CA PHE A 16 7.86 -8.27 8.97
C PHE A 16 7.99 -7.42 7.71
N ARG A 17 9.11 -6.73 7.61
CA ARG A 17 9.57 -5.94 6.46
C ARG A 17 11.06 -6.21 6.28
N ASN A 18 11.65 -5.65 5.23
CA ASN A 18 13.10 -5.63 5.09
C ASN A 18 13.75 -5.06 6.36
N ALA A 19 14.74 -5.73 6.90
CA ALA A 19 15.49 -5.21 8.04
C ALA A 19 16.21 -3.91 7.67
N VAL A 20 16.35 -3.00 8.64
CA VAL A 20 17.07 -1.74 8.45
C VAL A 20 18.50 -2.04 7.98
N GLY A 21 18.96 -1.34 6.95
CA GLY A 21 20.31 -1.50 6.39
C GLY A 21 20.50 -2.66 5.41
N THR A 22 19.48 -3.51 5.18
CA THR A 22 19.58 -4.62 4.18
C THR A 22 19.31 -4.15 2.75
N LYS A 23 18.73 -2.98 2.58
CA LYS A 23 18.46 -2.34 1.29
C LYS A 23 18.85 -0.86 1.37
N PRO A 24 19.16 -0.22 0.24
CA PRO A 24 19.40 1.23 0.19
C PRO A 24 18.22 2.00 0.81
N THR A 25 18.52 3.15 1.43
CA THR A 25 17.51 4.05 1.98
C THR A 25 16.54 4.47 0.87
N GLY A 26 15.23 4.43 1.16
CA GLY A 26 14.19 4.77 0.19
C GLY A 26 13.73 3.61 -0.69
N THR A 27 14.35 2.43 -0.60
CA THR A 27 13.87 1.25 -1.33
C THR A 27 12.48 0.85 -0.87
N THR A 28 11.53 0.82 -1.78
CA THR A 28 10.17 0.34 -1.52
C THR A 28 10.19 -1.17 -1.25
N MET A 29 9.44 -1.60 -0.25
CA MET A 29 9.35 -3.03 0.07
C MET A 29 8.60 -3.82 -1.00
N ARG A 30 8.82 -5.13 -1.01
CA ARG A 30 7.97 -6.06 -1.77
C ARG A 30 7.06 -6.82 -0.82
N ASN A 31 5.82 -7.01 -1.24
CA ASN A 31 4.89 -7.91 -0.58
C ASN A 31 5.17 -9.39 -0.96
N LEU A 32 4.43 -10.34 -0.38
CA LEU A 32 4.64 -11.77 -0.64
C LEU A 32 4.28 -12.21 -2.06
N MET A 33 3.50 -11.43 -2.80
CA MET A 33 3.26 -11.63 -4.24
C MET A 33 4.43 -11.14 -5.10
N GLY A 34 5.52 -10.66 -4.49
CA GLY A 34 6.70 -10.14 -5.18
C GLY A 34 6.55 -8.71 -5.71
N GLN A 35 5.38 -8.09 -5.54
CA GLN A 35 5.10 -6.75 -6.05
C GLN A 35 5.73 -5.67 -5.17
N VAL A 36 6.22 -4.59 -5.80
CA VAL A 36 6.65 -3.37 -5.11
C VAL A 36 5.43 -2.71 -4.47
N ASP A 37 5.47 -2.51 -3.14
CA ASP A 37 4.30 -2.09 -2.36
C ASP A 37 4.62 -0.88 -1.47
N GLY A 38 4.03 0.25 -1.79
CA GLY A 38 4.21 1.50 -1.05
C GLY A 38 4.75 2.67 -1.88
N THR A 39 4.87 2.52 -3.20
CA THR A 39 5.41 3.55 -4.12
C THR A 39 4.70 4.91 -4.00
N VAL A 40 3.38 4.92 -3.86
CA VAL A 40 2.55 6.13 -3.84
C VAL A 40 2.25 6.57 -2.40
N ASN A 41 3.29 6.66 -1.58
CA ASN A 41 3.17 7.25 -0.24
C ASN A 41 3.68 8.69 -0.25
N PRO A 42 3.10 9.60 0.55
CA PRO A 42 3.63 10.94 0.70
C PRO A 42 5.02 10.88 1.35
N ALA A 43 5.92 11.74 0.92
CA ALA A 43 7.25 11.85 1.51
C ALA A 43 7.16 12.42 2.93
N ALA A 44 7.82 11.78 3.89
CA ALA A 44 7.84 12.25 5.26
C ALA A 44 8.37 13.70 5.34
N GLY A 45 7.66 14.55 6.06
CA GLY A 45 7.98 15.98 6.21
C GLY A 45 7.56 16.87 5.03
N SER A 46 6.82 16.31 4.04
CA SER A 46 6.20 17.11 2.99
C SER A 46 4.84 17.67 3.45
N THR A 47 4.39 18.74 2.80
CA THR A 47 3.04 19.32 3.00
C THR A 47 1.95 18.29 2.72
N ASP A 48 2.15 17.43 1.73
CA ASP A 48 1.21 16.34 1.42
C ASP A 48 1.15 15.31 2.55
N PHE A 49 2.29 14.95 3.15
CA PHE A 49 2.31 14.07 4.31
C PHE A 49 1.50 14.66 5.46
N ASP A 50 1.74 15.94 5.79
CA ASP A 50 1.04 16.60 6.89
C ASP A 50 -0.47 16.66 6.64
N ARG A 51 -0.88 17.01 5.42
CA ARG A 51 -2.28 17.07 5.02
C ARG A 51 -2.97 15.70 5.03
N GLN A 52 -2.28 14.65 4.59
CA GLN A 52 -2.85 13.31 4.44
C GLN A 52 -2.90 12.54 5.76
N VAL A 53 -1.98 12.80 6.68
CA VAL A 53 -1.77 11.97 7.87
C VAL A 53 -2.32 12.62 9.15
N TRP A 54 -2.13 13.93 9.31
CA TRP A 54 -2.44 14.59 10.57
C TRP A 54 -3.79 15.30 10.53
N ASN A 55 -4.63 15.02 11.53
CA ASN A 55 -5.93 15.68 11.67
C ASN A 55 -5.74 17.17 11.97
N PRO A 56 -6.37 18.08 11.20
CA PRO A 56 -6.13 19.53 11.33
C PRO A 56 -6.84 20.16 12.54
N GLY A 57 -7.64 19.40 13.32
CA GLY A 57 -8.24 19.92 14.55
C GLY A 57 -9.71 19.59 14.77
N ALA A 58 -10.33 18.74 13.96
CA ALA A 58 -11.72 18.33 14.13
C ALA A 58 -11.85 16.78 14.20
N PRO A 59 -12.35 16.23 15.29
CA PRO A 59 -12.72 16.89 16.55
C PRO A 59 -11.50 17.37 17.35
N ALA A 60 -11.65 18.34 18.23
CA ALA A 60 -10.54 18.97 18.94
C ALA A 60 -9.62 17.99 19.71
N TRP A 61 -10.16 16.89 20.23
CA TRP A 61 -9.38 15.87 20.94
C TRP A 61 -8.45 15.06 20.01
N LEU A 62 -8.70 15.08 18.71
CA LEU A 62 -7.90 14.41 17.68
C LEU A 62 -6.89 15.35 16.99
N ALA A 63 -6.90 16.65 17.33
CA ALA A 63 -6.00 17.63 16.73
C ALA A 63 -4.53 17.18 16.78
N GLY A 64 -3.85 17.13 15.63
CA GLY A 64 -2.50 16.63 15.49
C GLY A 64 -2.36 15.09 15.66
N GLY A 65 -3.47 14.38 15.81
CA GLY A 65 -3.53 12.93 15.78
C GLY A 65 -3.72 12.38 14.36
N THR A 66 -3.87 11.07 14.27
CA THR A 66 -4.16 10.36 13.02
C THR A 66 -5.14 9.22 13.28
N SER A 67 -5.95 8.89 12.30
CA SER A 67 -6.77 7.68 12.33
C SER A 67 -5.98 6.51 11.75
N LEU A 68 -6.11 5.32 12.36
CA LEU A 68 -5.47 4.09 11.88
C LEU A 68 -6.54 3.09 11.45
N VAL A 69 -6.48 2.67 10.19
CA VAL A 69 -7.16 1.47 9.71
C VAL A 69 -6.15 0.33 9.61
N LEU A 70 -6.45 -0.79 10.26
CA LEU A 70 -5.62 -2.00 10.21
C LEU A 70 -6.44 -3.14 9.62
N ARG A 71 -5.94 -3.74 8.53
CA ARG A 71 -6.54 -4.92 7.90
C ARG A 71 -5.53 -6.03 7.80
N ARG A 72 -5.92 -7.25 8.19
CA ARG A 72 -5.18 -8.47 7.91
C ARG A 72 -5.73 -9.05 6.61
N ILE A 73 -4.96 -8.96 5.55
CA ILE A 73 -5.32 -9.40 4.20
C ILE A 73 -4.60 -10.71 3.92
N ARG A 74 -5.34 -11.81 3.79
CA ARG A 74 -4.80 -13.08 3.35
C ARG A 74 -4.47 -13.02 1.86
N MET A 75 -3.33 -13.54 1.47
CA MET A 75 -2.90 -13.68 0.08
C MET A 75 -2.97 -15.15 -0.32
N GLU A 76 -3.68 -15.45 -1.40
CA GLU A 76 -3.75 -16.79 -1.99
C GLU A 76 -2.52 -17.01 -2.87
N LEU A 77 -1.38 -17.30 -2.22
CA LEU A 77 -0.07 -17.36 -2.88
C LEU A 77 0.03 -18.53 -3.85
N ASP A 78 -0.56 -19.68 -3.53
CA ASP A 78 -0.55 -20.84 -4.41
C ASP A 78 -1.25 -20.53 -5.73
N THR A 79 -2.46 -19.94 -5.67
CA THR A 79 -3.20 -19.51 -6.87
C THR A 79 -2.46 -18.38 -7.62
N TRP A 80 -1.80 -17.47 -6.87
CA TRP A 80 -0.98 -16.44 -7.49
C TRP A 80 0.21 -17.02 -8.27
N ASP A 81 0.80 -18.09 -7.76
CA ASP A 81 1.94 -18.75 -8.39
C ASP A 81 1.59 -19.58 -9.63
N GLU A 82 0.31 -19.91 -9.83
CA GLU A 82 -0.19 -20.49 -11.08
C GLU A 82 -0.18 -19.51 -12.26
N LEU A 83 -0.20 -18.20 -11.97
CA LEU A 83 -0.14 -17.18 -13.01
C LEU A 83 1.30 -17.02 -13.53
N ASP A 84 1.42 -16.88 -14.84
CA ASP A 84 2.68 -16.47 -15.46
C ASP A 84 2.99 -14.99 -15.15
N ARG A 85 4.22 -14.58 -15.44
CA ARG A 85 4.66 -13.21 -15.14
C ARG A 85 3.79 -12.13 -15.84
N PRO A 86 3.47 -12.22 -17.15
CA PRO A 86 2.59 -11.26 -17.80
C PRO A 86 1.23 -11.13 -17.13
N ALA A 87 0.60 -12.25 -16.75
CA ALA A 87 -0.69 -12.23 -16.08
C ALA A 87 -0.63 -11.55 -14.70
N ARG A 88 0.45 -11.80 -13.91
CA ARG A 88 0.69 -11.10 -12.63
C ARG A 88 0.86 -9.58 -12.84
N GLU A 89 1.62 -9.18 -13.85
CA GLU A 89 1.86 -7.77 -14.18
C GLU A 89 0.57 -7.07 -14.63
N LEU A 90 -0.24 -7.71 -15.47
CA LEU A 90 -1.54 -7.19 -15.91
C LEU A 90 -2.54 -7.09 -14.75
N ALA A 91 -2.59 -8.11 -13.87
CA ALA A 91 -3.48 -8.10 -12.70
C ALA A 91 -3.17 -6.93 -11.74
N VAL A 92 -1.89 -6.55 -11.64
CA VAL A 92 -1.46 -5.43 -10.79
C VAL A 92 -1.46 -4.11 -11.56
N GLY A 93 -1.10 -4.10 -12.84
CA GLY A 93 -0.90 -2.92 -13.68
C GLY A 93 0.52 -2.33 -13.60
N ARG A 94 1.47 -3.11 -13.03
CA ARG A 94 2.88 -2.74 -12.90
C ARG A 94 3.78 -3.93 -13.23
N ASP A 95 4.96 -3.67 -13.78
CA ASP A 95 5.97 -4.70 -13.99
C ASP A 95 6.54 -5.20 -12.65
N LEU A 96 6.90 -6.47 -12.64
CA LEU A 96 7.39 -7.15 -11.45
C LEU A 96 8.84 -6.77 -11.10
N ALA A 97 9.67 -6.42 -12.10
CA ALA A 97 11.09 -6.18 -11.89
C ALA A 97 11.36 -4.82 -11.25
N ALA A 98 10.90 -3.75 -11.88
CA ALA A 98 11.11 -2.37 -11.44
C ALA A 98 9.97 -1.80 -10.61
N GLY A 99 8.76 -2.41 -10.66
CA GLY A 99 7.56 -1.84 -10.08
C GLY A 99 7.03 -0.63 -10.87
N ALA A 100 7.51 -0.44 -12.10
CA ALA A 100 7.04 0.61 -12.99
C ALA A 100 5.59 0.35 -13.42
N PRO A 101 4.75 1.37 -13.64
CA PRO A 101 3.47 1.16 -14.30
C PRO A 101 3.71 0.56 -15.69
N LEU A 102 2.79 -0.24 -16.22
CA LEU A 102 2.95 -0.87 -17.54
C LEU A 102 3.08 0.15 -18.70
N THR A 103 2.76 1.40 -18.44
CA THR A 103 2.91 2.54 -19.36
C THR A 103 4.18 3.36 -19.08
N GLY A 104 5.03 2.93 -18.13
CA GLY A 104 6.26 3.61 -17.74
C GLY A 104 7.47 2.69 -17.75
N SER A 105 8.59 3.18 -17.22
CA SER A 105 9.86 2.45 -17.17
C SER A 105 10.51 2.47 -15.77
N ARG A 106 10.04 3.32 -14.86
CA ARG A 106 10.57 3.48 -13.50
C ARG A 106 9.45 3.38 -12.47
N GLU A 107 9.77 2.95 -11.28
CA GLU A 107 8.83 2.78 -10.16
C GLU A 107 7.89 3.98 -9.94
N HIS A 108 8.46 5.19 -10.01
CA HIS A 108 7.74 6.44 -9.69
C HIS A 108 7.19 7.17 -10.92
N ASP A 109 7.20 6.55 -12.12
CA ASP A 109 6.52 7.12 -13.27
C ASP A 109 4.99 7.12 -13.03
N ASP A 110 4.32 8.16 -13.53
CA ASP A 110 2.86 8.24 -13.45
C ASP A 110 2.21 7.25 -14.42
N PRO A 111 1.24 6.45 -13.96
CA PRO A 111 0.51 5.54 -14.85
C PRO A 111 -0.42 6.31 -15.80
N ASP A 112 -0.29 6.06 -17.09
CA ASP A 112 -1.23 6.56 -18.11
C ASP A 112 -2.36 5.53 -18.31
N PHE A 113 -3.52 5.79 -17.69
CA PHE A 113 -4.68 4.92 -17.78
C PHE A 113 -5.47 5.06 -19.08
N ALA A 114 -5.12 6.02 -19.94
CA ALA A 114 -5.74 6.20 -21.25
C ALA A 114 -4.93 5.54 -22.38
N ALA A 115 -3.69 5.14 -22.09
CA ALA A 115 -2.82 4.49 -23.09
C ALA A 115 -3.41 3.15 -23.56
N THR A 116 -3.40 2.97 -24.88
CA THR A 116 -3.81 1.72 -25.54
C THR A 116 -2.67 1.17 -26.40
N ASP A 117 -2.72 -0.13 -26.66
CA ASP A 117 -1.83 -0.78 -27.62
C ASP A 117 -2.26 -0.50 -29.06
N VAL A 118 -1.57 -1.12 -30.01
CA VAL A 118 -1.84 -0.98 -31.46
C VAL A 118 -3.21 -1.50 -31.91
N HIS A 119 -3.88 -2.26 -31.03
CA HIS A 119 -5.23 -2.81 -31.25
C HIS A 119 -6.32 -2.02 -30.51
N GLY A 120 -5.95 -0.94 -29.81
CA GLY A 120 -6.87 -0.15 -29.00
C GLY A 120 -7.20 -0.77 -27.62
N ILE A 121 -6.45 -1.78 -27.19
CA ILE A 121 -6.64 -2.43 -25.89
C ILE A 121 -5.88 -1.62 -24.82
N PRO A 122 -6.49 -1.31 -23.65
CA PRO A 122 -5.80 -0.60 -22.58
C PRO A 122 -4.52 -1.32 -22.14
N VAL A 123 -3.39 -0.60 -22.11
CA VAL A 123 -2.10 -1.13 -21.62
C VAL A 123 -2.17 -1.48 -20.15
N ILE A 124 -2.84 -0.65 -19.35
CA ILE A 124 -3.18 -0.96 -17.96
C ILE A 124 -4.65 -1.37 -17.93
N PRO A 125 -4.96 -2.65 -17.63
CA PRO A 125 -6.35 -3.10 -17.58
C PRO A 125 -7.17 -2.30 -16.57
N PRO A 126 -8.42 -1.91 -16.88
CA PRO A 126 -9.29 -1.19 -15.95
C PRO A 126 -9.58 -1.97 -14.65
N GLU A 127 -9.47 -3.31 -14.70
CA GLU A 127 -9.65 -4.22 -13.58
C GLU A 127 -8.39 -4.37 -12.73
N SER A 128 -7.23 -3.89 -13.20
CA SER A 128 -5.97 -4.02 -12.51
C SER A 128 -5.99 -3.31 -11.14
N HIS A 129 -5.16 -3.81 -10.23
CA HIS A 129 -5.08 -3.26 -8.87
C HIS A 129 -4.83 -1.74 -8.87
N VAL A 130 -3.86 -1.25 -9.66
CA VAL A 130 -3.53 0.18 -9.67
C VAL A 130 -4.64 1.05 -10.26
N ALA A 131 -5.38 0.55 -11.26
CA ALA A 131 -6.51 1.28 -11.83
C ALA A 131 -7.69 1.37 -10.85
N ARG A 132 -7.92 0.30 -10.07
CA ARG A 132 -9.02 0.24 -9.08
C ARG A 132 -8.71 0.95 -7.77
N ALA A 133 -7.43 0.93 -7.36
CA ALA A 133 -6.98 1.50 -6.08
C ALA A 133 -6.51 2.96 -6.18
N ARG A 134 -6.53 3.57 -7.38
CA ARG A 134 -6.13 4.97 -7.53
C ARG A 134 -7.10 5.90 -6.80
N PRO A 135 -6.60 6.95 -6.13
CA PRO A 135 -7.46 7.97 -5.57
C PRO A 135 -8.17 8.75 -6.71
N ARG A 136 -9.43 9.13 -6.50
CA ARG A 136 -10.18 9.96 -7.46
C ARG A 136 -9.74 11.42 -7.41
N ASN A 137 -9.22 11.83 -6.26
CA ASN A 137 -8.67 13.17 -6.03
C ASN A 137 -7.62 13.15 -4.91
N ALA A 138 -6.88 14.24 -4.74
CA ALA A 138 -5.80 14.33 -3.76
C ALA A 138 -6.24 14.17 -2.29
N ASN A 139 -7.52 14.39 -1.98
CA ASN A 139 -8.04 14.25 -0.62
C ASN A 139 -8.35 12.80 -0.23
N GLU A 140 -8.31 11.87 -1.18
CA GLU A 140 -8.51 10.44 -0.93
C GLU A 140 -7.18 9.69 -0.71
N GLN A 141 -6.06 10.39 -0.75
CA GLN A 141 -4.74 9.81 -0.49
C GLN A 141 -4.49 9.67 1.00
N PHE A 142 -3.79 8.61 1.39
CA PHE A 142 -3.39 8.34 2.77
C PHE A 142 -2.03 7.62 2.82
N LEU A 143 -1.38 7.64 3.98
CA LEU A 143 -0.12 6.93 4.20
C LEU A 143 -0.39 5.44 4.41
N ARG A 144 0.20 4.59 3.59
CA ARG A 144 0.15 3.12 3.75
C ARG A 144 1.47 2.61 4.30
N ARG A 145 1.38 1.76 5.31
CA ARG A 145 2.52 1.04 5.86
C ARG A 145 2.18 -0.44 5.96
N GLY A 146 2.43 -1.16 4.87
CA GLY A 146 2.25 -2.60 4.80
C GLY A 146 3.35 -3.37 5.54
N TYR A 147 2.99 -4.53 6.08
CA TYR A 147 3.90 -5.54 6.62
C TYR A 147 3.48 -6.89 6.07
N ASN A 148 4.44 -7.70 5.68
CA ASN A 148 4.15 -9.10 5.39
C ASN A 148 3.89 -9.84 6.69
N TYR A 149 3.03 -10.85 6.67
CA TYR A 149 2.93 -11.84 7.74
C TYR A 149 2.92 -13.25 7.15
N ASP A 150 3.39 -14.19 7.95
CA ASP A 150 3.36 -15.62 7.68
C ASP A 150 3.18 -16.32 9.02
N ASP A 151 2.05 -16.95 9.20
CA ASP A 151 1.67 -17.64 10.42
C ASP A 151 0.85 -18.91 10.09
N PRO A 152 0.56 -19.79 11.07
CA PRO A 152 -0.12 -21.07 10.82
C PRO A 152 -1.47 -20.96 10.09
N ASP A 153 -2.14 -19.82 10.19
CA ASP A 153 -3.45 -19.58 9.56
C ASP A 153 -3.34 -19.02 8.14
N GLY A 154 -2.12 -18.86 7.61
CA GLY A 154 -1.82 -18.38 6.26
C GLY A 154 -0.94 -17.15 6.21
N ALA A 155 -0.58 -16.78 5.00
CA ALA A 155 0.32 -15.67 4.73
C ALA A 155 -0.39 -14.49 4.06
N GLY A 156 0.17 -13.29 4.16
CA GLY A 156 -0.42 -12.12 3.53
C GLY A 156 0.15 -10.78 3.97
N LEU A 157 -0.71 -9.76 3.96
CA LEU A 157 -0.35 -8.38 4.23
C LEU A 157 -1.13 -7.84 5.43
N LEU A 158 -0.42 -7.29 6.40
CA LEU A 158 -0.98 -6.38 7.38
C LEU A 158 -0.99 -4.99 6.75
N PHE A 159 -2.16 -4.57 6.31
CA PHE A 159 -2.35 -3.27 5.71
C PHE A 159 -2.68 -2.26 6.81
N ALA A 160 -1.74 -1.38 7.11
CA ALA A 160 -1.92 -0.26 8.01
C ALA A 160 -2.03 1.03 7.19
N ALA A 161 -3.14 1.74 7.34
CA ALA A 161 -3.38 3.03 6.70
C ALA A 161 -3.53 4.10 7.76
N TYR A 162 -2.78 5.19 7.62
CA TYR A 162 -2.83 6.35 8.48
C TYR A 162 -3.41 7.52 7.69
N GLN A 163 -4.42 8.17 8.23
CA GLN A 163 -5.13 9.24 7.57
C GLN A 163 -5.61 10.32 8.53
N ALA A 164 -5.70 11.53 8.01
CA ALA A 164 -6.23 12.71 8.73
C ALA A 164 -7.74 12.59 8.95
N ASP A 165 -8.46 12.08 7.95
CA ASP A 165 -9.91 11.90 7.95
C ASP A 165 -10.25 10.53 7.35
N VAL A 166 -10.72 9.60 8.20
CA VAL A 166 -11.04 8.24 7.78
C VAL A 166 -12.23 8.17 6.82
N ASP A 167 -13.23 9.03 7.00
CA ASP A 167 -14.45 9.02 6.18
C ASP A 167 -14.21 9.53 4.77
N ALA A 168 -13.28 10.48 4.62
CA ALA A 168 -12.92 11.04 3.32
C ALA A 168 -11.88 10.20 2.56
N GLN A 169 -10.94 9.54 3.28
CA GLN A 169 -9.75 8.93 2.69
C GLN A 169 -9.82 7.41 2.59
N PHE A 170 -10.69 6.74 3.34
CA PHE A 170 -10.79 5.28 3.39
C PHE A 170 -12.20 4.78 3.07
#